data_6b438399d735595b76a0f06eb57631ff
#
_entry.id   6b438399d735595b76a0f06eb57631ff
#
_cell.length_a   1.000
_cell.length_b   1.000
_cell.length_c   1.000
_cell.angle_alpha   90.00
_cell.angle_beta   90.00
_cell.angle_gamma   90.00
#
_symmetry.space_group_name_H-M   'P 1'
#
loop_
_entity.id
_entity.type
_entity.pdbx_description
1 polymer ?
#
loop_
_entity_poly.entity_id
_entity_poly.type
_entity_poly.pdbx_seq_one_letter_code
_entity_poly.pdbx_strand_id
1 'polypeptide(L)'
;MTTNDEIENTPEQLLSRAYALRGKDPEETLKLYADWAETYDQTMLDGLSYQSPQRIASLAAMTEARRDVRVLDVGCGTGLLAESLRAEGFHRIDGLDYSAPMLAVAQREGRIDEAFLRDLNERLDMGAECYDMLASTGTFTHGHVGAGCLPELLALLVPGGHLICTVHRDVWVQGGFGTGLQALTEAKVAAVRSREAGRLFADDDEPSGWYVVVEKLSA
;
A
#
# COMPACT_ATOMS: atom_id res chain seq x y z
N MET A 1 -26.59 -7.71 -35.94
CA MET A 1 -25.28 -7.05 -35.78
C MET A 1 -25.12 -6.83 -34.29
N THR A 2 -24.58 -7.82 -33.64
CA THR A 2 -24.23 -7.78 -32.19
C THR A 2 -22.91 -7.07 -32.07
N THR A 3 -22.90 -5.94 -31.39
CA THR A 3 -21.72 -5.14 -31.08
C THR A 3 -20.84 -5.91 -30.11
N ASN A 4 -19.66 -6.24 -30.58
CA ASN A 4 -18.59 -6.97 -29.92
C ASN A 4 -17.75 -5.98 -29.12
N ASP A 5 -18.22 -5.49 -27.97
CA ASP A 5 -17.44 -4.53 -27.12
C ASP A 5 -17.69 -4.69 -25.61
N GLU A 6 -18.16 -5.83 -25.15
CA GLU A 6 -18.06 -6.22 -23.76
C GLU A 6 -17.06 -7.38 -23.65
N ILE A 7 -15.77 -7.06 -23.73
CA ILE A 7 -14.76 -7.96 -23.17
C ILE A 7 -14.89 -7.77 -21.64
N GLU A 8 -15.71 -8.61 -21.00
CA GLU A 8 -15.67 -8.77 -19.55
C GLU A 8 -14.22 -9.11 -19.16
N ASN A 9 -13.47 -8.12 -18.68
CA ASN A 9 -12.14 -8.36 -18.14
C ASN A 9 -12.31 -9.20 -16.88
N THR A 10 -11.78 -10.42 -16.87
CA THR A 10 -11.74 -11.20 -15.62
C THR A 10 -10.84 -10.50 -14.59
N PRO A 11 -11.02 -10.80 -13.28
CA PRO A 11 -10.15 -10.27 -12.22
C PRO A 11 -8.67 -10.42 -12.51
N GLU A 12 -8.23 -11.57 -13.01
CA GLU A 12 -6.85 -11.88 -13.37
C GLU A 12 -6.37 -11.05 -14.55
N GLN A 13 -7.24 -10.82 -15.53
CA GLN A 13 -6.92 -9.98 -16.70
C GLN A 13 -6.75 -8.51 -16.30
N LEU A 14 -7.60 -7.99 -15.40
CA LEU A 14 -7.47 -6.63 -14.88
C LEU A 14 -6.17 -6.47 -14.09
N LEU A 15 -5.84 -7.41 -13.21
CA LEU A 15 -4.60 -7.40 -12.45
C LEU A 15 -3.37 -7.53 -13.38
N SER A 16 -3.43 -8.44 -14.35
CA SER A 16 -2.34 -8.63 -15.33
C SER A 16 -2.11 -7.36 -16.16
N ARG A 17 -3.20 -6.69 -16.58
CA ARG A 17 -3.14 -5.42 -17.30
C ARG A 17 -2.54 -4.31 -16.41
N ALA A 18 -2.95 -4.22 -15.15
CA ALA A 18 -2.37 -3.30 -14.19
C ALA A 18 -0.85 -3.54 -14.05
N TYR A 19 -0.40 -4.78 -13.95
CA TYR A 19 1.03 -5.11 -13.89
C TYR A 19 1.78 -4.81 -15.20
N ALA A 20 1.16 -4.98 -16.36
CA ALA A 20 1.79 -4.71 -17.66
C ALA A 20 1.98 -3.22 -17.96
N LEU A 21 1.06 -2.37 -17.50
CA LEU A 21 1.09 -0.90 -17.71
C LEU A 21 2.06 -0.19 -16.77
N ARG A 22 2.30 -0.75 -15.61
CA ARG A 22 3.07 -0.15 -14.52
C ARG A 22 4.49 0.25 -14.93
N GLY A 23 4.84 1.51 -14.66
CA GLY A 23 6.16 2.07 -14.99
C GLY A 23 6.41 2.34 -16.48
N LYS A 24 5.43 2.05 -17.36
CA LYS A 24 5.54 2.30 -18.80
C LYS A 24 4.67 3.45 -19.26
N ASP A 25 3.47 3.52 -18.75
CA ASP A 25 2.47 4.54 -19.09
C ASP A 25 1.68 4.97 -17.84
N PRO A 26 2.10 6.05 -17.16
CA PRO A 26 1.41 6.55 -15.97
C PRO A 26 -0.02 7.01 -16.25
N GLU A 27 -0.29 7.59 -17.43
CA GLU A 27 -1.63 8.07 -17.79
C GLU A 27 -2.60 6.91 -18.02
N GLU A 28 -2.17 5.88 -18.78
CA GLU A 28 -2.99 4.67 -18.95
C GLU A 28 -3.18 3.91 -17.64
N THR A 29 -2.18 3.90 -16.76
CA THR A 29 -2.29 3.30 -15.43
C THR A 29 -3.34 4.03 -14.58
N LEU A 30 -3.30 5.37 -14.52
CA LEU A 30 -4.30 6.18 -13.83
C LEU A 30 -5.69 5.95 -14.39
N LYS A 31 -5.83 5.90 -15.72
CA LYS A 31 -7.12 5.63 -16.39
C LYS A 31 -7.64 4.25 -16.01
N LEU A 32 -6.80 3.22 -16.04
CA LEU A 32 -7.21 1.87 -15.66
C LEU A 32 -7.76 1.84 -14.23
N TYR A 33 -7.06 2.45 -13.27
CA TYR A 33 -7.53 2.50 -11.88
C TYR A 33 -8.77 3.38 -11.71
N ALA A 34 -8.92 4.45 -12.50
CA ALA A 34 -10.14 5.26 -12.49
C ALA A 34 -11.35 4.47 -12.97
N ASP A 35 -11.20 3.74 -14.07
CA ASP A 35 -12.27 2.89 -14.64
C ASP A 35 -12.60 1.69 -13.72
N TRP A 36 -11.62 1.24 -12.93
CA TRP A 36 -11.75 0.08 -12.05
C TRP A 36 -12.24 0.43 -10.64
N ALA A 37 -12.19 1.70 -10.22
CA ALA A 37 -12.41 2.12 -8.84
C ALA A 37 -13.73 1.60 -8.23
N GLU A 38 -14.83 1.64 -8.97
CA GLU A 38 -16.15 1.21 -8.47
C GLU A 38 -16.29 -0.31 -8.28
N THR A 39 -15.51 -1.11 -9.00
CA THR A 39 -15.56 -2.58 -8.93
C THR A 39 -14.30 -3.21 -8.34
N TYR A 40 -13.34 -2.37 -7.95
CA TYR A 40 -12.03 -2.79 -7.46
C TYR A 40 -12.13 -3.75 -6.27
N ASP A 41 -12.91 -3.38 -5.27
CA ASP A 41 -13.06 -4.16 -4.04
C ASP A 41 -13.62 -5.56 -4.33
N GLN A 42 -14.69 -5.64 -5.13
CA GLN A 42 -15.27 -6.92 -5.52
C GLN A 42 -14.25 -7.77 -6.29
N THR A 43 -13.51 -7.16 -7.22
CA THR A 43 -12.48 -7.86 -7.98
C THR A 43 -11.37 -8.41 -7.08
N MET A 44 -10.88 -7.59 -6.16
CA MET A 44 -9.75 -7.96 -5.29
C MET A 44 -10.17 -8.98 -4.21
N LEU A 45 -11.32 -8.80 -3.59
CA LEU A 45 -11.75 -9.64 -2.47
C LEU A 45 -12.40 -10.94 -2.96
N ASP A 46 -13.41 -10.84 -3.82
CA ASP A 46 -14.19 -11.99 -4.26
C ASP A 46 -13.54 -12.70 -5.46
N GLY A 47 -12.89 -11.95 -6.34
CA GLY A 47 -12.31 -12.49 -7.57
C GLY A 47 -10.89 -13.03 -7.38
N LEU A 48 -10.06 -12.39 -6.55
CA LEU A 48 -8.63 -12.69 -6.39
C LEU A 48 -8.23 -13.15 -5.00
N SER A 49 -9.16 -13.23 -4.05
CA SER A 49 -8.89 -13.65 -2.65
C SER A 49 -7.74 -12.84 -2.01
N TYR A 50 -7.75 -11.50 -2.17
CA TYR A 50 -6.71 -10.62 -1.66
C TYR A 50 -6.72 -10.54 -0.14
N GLN A 51 -5.71 -11.09 0.52
CA GLN A 51 -5.65 -11.23 1.98
C GLN A 51 -4.68 -10.26 2.68
N SER A 52 -3.86 -9.54 1.90
CA SER A 52 -2.83 -8.66 2.48
C SER A 52 -3.36 -7.55 3.38
N PRO A 53 -4.52 -6.92 3.13
CA PRO A 53 -5.07 -5.90 4.01
C PRO A 53 -5.30 -6.40 5.42
N GLN A 54 -5.98 -7.55 5.59
CA GLN A 54 -6.26 -8.14 6.90
C GLN A 54 -4.97 -8.53 7.62
N ARG A 55 -4.00 -9.09 6.89
CA ARG A 55 -2.73 -9.51 7.48
C ARG A 55 -1.86 -8.33 7.92
N ILE A 56 -1.81 -7.24 7.15
CA ILE A 56 -1.12 -6.00 7.57
C ILE A 56 -1.83 -5.36 8.76
N ALA A 57 -3.17 -5.33 8.77
CA ALA A 57 -3.93 -4.79 9.91
C ALA A 57 -3.64 -5.58 11.20
N SER A 58 -3.61 -6.92 11.13
CA SER A 58 -3.25 -7.75 12.28
C SER A 58 -1.80 -7.55 12.74
N LEU A 59 -0.83 -7.39 11.81
CA LEU A 59 0.55 -7.02 12.15
C LEU A 59 0.61 -5.65 12.82
N ALA A 60 -0.14 -4.68 12.33
CA ALA A 60 -0.26 -3.35 12.92
C ALA A 60 -0.77 -3.43 14.36
N ALA A 61 -1.82 -4.23 14.58
CA ALA A 61 -2.40 -4.45 15.91
C ALA A 61 -1.46 -5.16 16.90
N MET A 62 -0.58 -6.02 16.40
CA MET A 62 0.47 -6.69 17.19
C MET A 62 1.65 -5.76 17.49
N THR A 63 1.97 -4.84 16.58
CA THR A 63 3.09 -3.91 16.69
C THR A 63 2.76 -2.72 17.60
N GLU A 64 1.53 -2.18 17.52
CA GLU A 64 1.07 -1.02 18.29
C GLU A 64 -0.18 -1.40 19.11
N ALA A 65 -0.04 -1.32 20.42
CA ALA A 65 -1.13 -1.65 21.35
C ALA A 65 -2.17 -0.52 21.47
N ARG A 66 -1.76 0.74 21.27
CA ARG A 66 -2.66 1.90 21.31
C ARG A 66 -3.49 1.92 20.02
N ARG A 67 -4.75 2.33 20.12
CA ARG A 67 -5.68 2.41 18.98
C ARG A 67 -6.03 3.85 18.59
N ASP A 68 -5.59 4.82 19.38
CA ASP A 68 -5.77 6.26 19.15
C ASP A 68 -4.60 6.92 18.39
N VAL A 69 -3.64 6.10 17.95
CA VAL A 69 -2.51 6.53 17.12
C VAL A 69 -2.96 7.03 15.75
N ARG A 70 -2.20 7.95 15.18
CA ARG A 70 -2.46 8.47 13.83
C ARG A 70 -1.78 7.57 12.80
N VAL A 71 -2.59 7.01 11.90
CA VAL A 71 -2.15 6.08 10.85
C VAL A 71 -2.31 6.74 9.48
N LEU A 72 -1.34 6.55 8.59
CA LEU A 72 -1.47 6.86 7.16
C LEU A 72 -1.49 5.56 6.37
N ASP A 73 -2.57 5.31 5.63
CA ASP A 73 -2.64 4.25 4.62
C ASP A 73 -1.98 4.77 3.33
N VAL A 74 -0.81 4.23 3.01
CA VAL A 74 0.05 4.66 1.91
C VAL A 74 -0.25 3.86 0.65
N GLY A 75 -0.72 4.53 -0.41
CA GLY A 75 -1.27 3.88 -1.60
C GLY A 75 -2.60 3.21 -1.26
N CYS A 76 -3.49 3.95 -0.59
CA CYS A 76 -4.69 3.39 0.03
C CYS A 76 -5.72 2.86 -0.99
N GLY A 77 -5.67 3.31 -2.24
CA GLY A 77 -6.66 2.98 -3.25
C GLY A 77 -8.08 3.29 -2.76
N THR A 78 -8.97 2.30 -2.81
CA THR A 78 -10.35 2.37 -2.30
C THR A 78 -10.44 2.25 -0.78
N GLY A 79 -9.31 2.05 -0.06
CA GLY A 79 -9.27 1.98 1.41
C GLY A 79 -9.49 0.60 2.02
N LEU A 80 -9.25 -0.49 1.31
CA LEU A 80 -9.40 -1.86 1.84
C LEU A 80 -8.51 -2.13 3.08
N LEU A 81 -7.29 -1.57 3.10
CA LEU A 81 -6.43 -1.67 4.26
C LEU A 81 -6.95 -0.81 5.41
N ALA A 82 -7.38 0.41 5.13
CA ALA A 82 -7.98 1.30 6.13
C ALA A 82 -9.21 0.64 6.79
N GLU A 83 -10.09 -0.03 6.02
CA GLU A 83 -11.21 -0.80 6.54
C GLU A 83 -10.75 -1.92 7.48
N SER A 84 -9.72 -2.68 7.08
CA SER A 84 -9.15 -3.75 7.91
C SER A 84 -8.50 -3.20 9.19
N LEU A 85 -7.83 -2.05 9.13
CA LEU A 85 -7.28 -1.36 10.31
C LEU A 85 -8.40 -0.88 11.26
N ARG A 86 -9.51 -0.37 10.72
CA ARG A 86 -10.69 -0.01 11.53
C ARG A 86 -11.28 -1.22 12.25
N ALA A 87 -11.31 -2.38 11.61
CA ALA A 87 -11.74 -3.64 12.23
C ALA A 87 -10.84 -4.07 13.40
N GLU A 88 -9.54 -3.76 13.36
CA GLU A 88 -8.58 -3.96 14.46
C GLU A 88 -8.65 -2.84 15.53
N GLY A 89 -9.54 -1.86 15.36
CA GLY A 89 -9.83 -0.80 16.33
C GLY A 89 -9.05 0.50 16.13
N PHE A 90 -8.29 0.68 15.07
CA PHE A 90 -7.68 1.97 14.74
C PHE A 90 -8.75 2.93 14.22
N HIS A 91 -8.75 4.19 14.69
CA HIS A 91 -9.83 5.14 14.41
C HIS A 91 -9.38 6.41 13.69
N ARG A 92 -8.08 6.70 13.68
CA ARG A 92 -7.50 7.90 13.07
C ARG A 92 -6.65 7.49 11.87
N ILE A 93 -7.31 7.33 10.72
CA ILE A 93 -6.69 6.77 9.51
C ILE A 93 -6.87 7.77 8.37
N ASP A 94 -5.77 8.33 7.92
CA ASP A 94 -5.69 9.14 6.71
C ASP A 94 -5.28 8.26 5.53
N GLY A 95 -5.63 8.64 4.30
CA GLY A 95 -5.27 7.92 3.09
C GLY A 95 -4.45 8.76 2.12
N LEU A 96 -3.42 8.17 1.53
CA LEU A 96 -2.62 8.76 0.47
C LEU A 96 -2.67 7.87 -0.77
N ASP A 97 -3.03 8.46 -1.91
CA ASP A 97 -2.99 7.77 -3.20
C ASP A 97 -2.77 8.79 -4.33
N TYR A 98 -2.30 8.32 -5.49
CA TYR A 98 -2.15 9.15 -6.68
C TYR A 98 -3.39 9.16 -7.59
N SER A 99 -4.38 8.32 -7.32
CA SER A 99 -5.64 8.19 -8.05
C SER A 99 -6.79 8.89 -7.32
N ALA A 100 -7.22 10.04 -7.84
CA ALA A 100 -8.34 10.77 -7.26
C ALA A 100 -9.65 9.96 -7.25
N PRO A 101 -10.03 9.17 -8.28
CA PRO A 101 -11.21 8.33 -8.23
C PRO A 101 -11.15 7.26 -7.13
N MET A 102 -9.99 6.64 -6.90
CA MET A 102 -9.80 5.68 -5.81
C MET A 102 -10.01 6.34 -4.44
N LEU A 103 -9.38 7.50 -4.21
CA LEU A 103 -9.57 8.28 -2.98
C LEU A 103 -11.02 8.68 -2.76
N ALA A 104 -11.75 9.03 -3.84
CA ALA A 104 -13.17 9.37 -3.74
C ALA A 104 -14.01 8.19 -3.25
N VAL A 105 -13.69 6.95 -3.67
CA VAL A 105 -14.34 5.74 -3.14
C VAL A 105 -14.00 5.57 -1.66
N ALA A 106 -12.72 5.64 -1.26
CA ALA A 106 -12.30 5.49 0.13
C ALA A 106 -12.99 6.50 1.07
N GLN A 107 -13.13 7.76 0.63
CA GLN A 107 -13.84 8.80 1.39
C GLN A 107 -15.35 8.56 1.44
N ARG A 108 -15.97 8.23 0.32
CA ARG A 108 -17.42 7.94 0.24
C ARG A 108 -17.83 6.80 1.16
N GLU A 109 -17.01 5.75 1.22
CA GLU A 109 -17.22 4.59 2.09
C GLU A 109 -16.83 4.86 3.57
N GLY A 110 -16.32 6.06 3.90
CA GLY A 110 -15.93 6.42 5.26
C GLY A 110 -14.75 5.64 5.82
N ARG A 111 -13.90 5.10 4.96
CA ARG A 111 -12.75 4.26 5.35
C ARG A 111 -11.57 5.07 5.85
N ILE A 112 -11.39 6.29 5.31
CA ILE A 112 -10.33 7.22 5.67
C ILE A 112 -10.91 8.54 6.19
N ASP A 113 -10.13 9.24 7.03
CA ASP A 113 -10.54 10.53 7.62
C ASP A 113 -10.16 11.68 6.67
N GLU A 114 -8.89 11.79 6.29
CA GLU A 114 -8.39 12.75 5.29
C GLU A 114 -7.80 12.02 4.08
N ALA A 115 -7.96 12.61 2.89
CA ALA A 115 -7.42 12.08 1.64
C ALA A 115 -6.34 12.99 1.09
N PHE A 116 -5.17 12.43 0.79
CA PHE A 116 -4.04 13.13 0.22
C PHE A 116 -3.75 12.61 -1.18
N LEU A 117 -4.02 13.43 -2.20
CA LEU A 117 -3.67 13.13 -3.58
C LEU A 117 -2.18 13.44 -3.79
N ARG A 118 -1.33 12.41 -3.77
CA ARG A 118 0.13 12.53 -3.90
C ARG A 118 0.72 11.35 -4.67
N ASP A 119 1.79 11.62 -5.42
CA ASP A 119 2.63 10.59 -6.03
C ASP A 119 3.83 10.29 -5.13
N LEU A 120 4.02 9.03 -4.78
CA LEU A 120 5.15 8.55 -3.98
C LEU A 120 6.52 8.66 -4.69
N ASN A 121 6.52 8.91 -5.99
CA ASN A 121 7.73 9.19 -6.77
C ASN A 121 8.13 10.66 -6.71
N GLU A 122 7.32 11.51 -6.09
CA GLU A 122 7.54 12.93 -5.92
C GLU A 122 7.71 13.27 -4.43
N ARG A 123 8.07 14.52 -4.15
CA ARG A 123 8.12 15.02 -2.78
C ARG A 123 6.70 15.13 -2.20
N LEU A 124 6.51 14.59 -1.00
CA LEU A 124 5.17 14.49 -0.40
C LEU A 124 4.65 15.81 0.19
N ASP A 125 5.52 16.67 0.73
CA ASP A 125 5.17 17.97 1.34
C ASP A 125 4.02 17.89 2.36
N MET A 126 4.02 16.82 3.20
CA MET A 126 2.97 16.53 4.19
C MET A 126 3.36 16.89 5.63
N GLY A 127 4.51 17.55 5.82
CA GLY A 127 5.11 17.78 7.13
C GLY A 127 5.95 16.60 7.59
N ALA A 128 6.63 16.78 8.73
CA ALA A 128 7.46 15.72 9.32
C ALA A 128 6.88 15.29 10.67
N GLU A 129 7.13 14.02 11.05
CA GLU A 129 6.81 13.48 12.38
C GLU A 129 5.35 13.69 12.80
N CYS A 130 4.41 13.45 11.85
CA CYS A 130 2.98 13.66 12.05
C CYS A 130 2.17 12.35 12.16
N TYR A 131 2.81 11.18 11.92
CA TYR A 131 2.17 9.87 12.04
C TYR A 131 2.92 8.94 12.98
N ASP A 132 2.17 8.17 13.76
CA ASP A 132 2.71 7.10 14.61
C ASP A 132 2.96 5.83 13.79
N MET A 133 2.17 5.62 12.74
CA MET A 133 2.24 4.44 11.89
C MET A 133 1.95 4.80 10.42
N LEU A 134 2.71 4.18 9.52
CA LEU A 134 2.40 4.06 8.11
C LEU A 134 2.08 2.61 7.80
N ALA A 135 0.98 2.37 7.11
CA ALA A 135 0.59 1.03 6.65
C ALA A 135 0.43 1.04 5.14
N SER A 136 0.77 -0.07 4.45
CA SER A 136 0.66 -0.13 2.99
C SER A 136 0.49 -1.55 2.48
N THR A 137 -0.44 -1.75 1.55
CA THR A 137 -0.62 -3.00 0.81
C THR A 137 -0.80 -2.73 -0.69
N GLY A 138 -0.20 -3.60 -1.53
CA GLY A 138 -0.40 -3.51 -2.99
C GLY A 138 0.32 -2.34 -3.68
N THR A 139 1.00 -1.47 -2.94
CA THR A 139 1.70 -0.29 -3.44
C THR A 139 3.09 -0.62 -3.97
N PHE A 140 3.87 -1.37 -3.18
CA PHE A 140 5.23 -1.77 -3.54
C PHE A 140 5.22 -3.05 -4.36
N THR A 141 4.68 -2.93 -5.58
CA THR A 141 4.55 -4.00 -6.57
C THR A 141 5.19 -3.58 -7.90
N HIS A 142 5.14 -4.43 -8.93
CA HIS A 142 5.79 -4.17 -10.21
C HIS A 142 5.51 -2.77 -10.78
N GLY A 143 6.59 -2.01 -11.01
CA GLY A 143 6.58 -0.79 -11.82
C GLY A 143 5.96 0.48 -11.22
N HIS A 144 5.51 0.48 -9.95
CA HIS A 144 4.92 1.68 -9.35
C HIS A 144 5.92 2.53 -8.58
N VAL A 145 6.38 2.00 -7.47
CA VAL A 145 7.18 2.75 -6.49
C VAL A 145 8.34 1.89 -6.03
N GLY A 146 9.56 2.40 -6.21
CA GLY A 146 10.76 1.78 -5.68
C GLY A 146 11.10 2.27 -4.27
N ALA A 147 12.21 1.75 -3.74
CA ALA A 147 12.69 2.13 -2.40
C ALA A 147 13.09 3.61 -2.24
N GLY A 148 13.14 4.38 -3.34
CA GLY A 148 13.42 5.81 -3.32
C GLY A 148 12.44 6.64 -2.47
N CYS A 149 11.20 6.17 -2.27
CA CYS A 149 10.22 6.82 -1.43
C CYS A 149 10.45 6.61 0.09
N LEU A 150 11.26 5.62 0.50
CA LEU A 150 11.43 5.27 1.92
C LEU A 150 11.92 6.44 2.80
N PRO A 151 12.88 7.28 2.39
CA PRO A 151 13.29 8.43 3.19
C PRO A 151 12.15 9.42 3.45
N GLU A 152 11.33 9.74 2.43
CA GLU A 152 10.17 10.63 2.56
C GLU A 152 9.11 10.01 3.50
N LEU A 153 8.80 8.72 3.33
CA LEU A 153 7.87 8.01 4.22
C LEU A 153 8.36 7.99 5.67
N LEU A 154 9.64 7.66 5.90
CA LEU A 154 10.19 7.67 7.25
C LEU A 154 10.22 9.08 7.86
N ALA A 155 10.33 10.15 7.04
CA ALA A 155 10.26 11.51 7.55
C ALA A 155 8.88 11.84 8.13
N LEU A 156 7.80 11.23 7.62
CA LEU A 156 6.44 11.41 8.15
C LEU A 156 6.23 10.76 9.53
N LEU A 157 6.99 9.71 9.86
CA LEU A 157 6.87 9.01 11.13
C LEU A 157 7.49 9.79 12.28
N VAL A 158 6.86 9.72 13.44
CA VAL A 158 7.50 10.12 14.70
C VAL A 158 8.66 9.17 15.03
N PRO A 159 9.65 9.58 15.84
CA PRO A 159 10.64 8.64 16.38
C PRO A 159 9.97 7.48 17.14
N GLY A 160 10.37 6.25 16.84
CA GLY A 160 9.72 5.02 17.34
C GLY A 160 8.46 4.61 16.57
N GLY A 161 8.01 5.41 15.60
CA GLY A 161 6.89 5.04 14.72
C GLY A 161 7.27 3.94 13.72
N HIS A 162 6.26 3.29 13.15
CA HIS A 162 6.45 2.10 12.32
C HIS A 162 5.90 2.27 10.90
N LEU A 163 6.65 1.77 9.91
CA LEU A 163 6.16 1.45 8.58
C LEU A 163 5.89 -0.06 8.49
N ILE A 164 4.65 -0.46 8.22
CA ILE A 164 4.22 -1.85 8.09
C ILE A 164 3.67 -2.04 6.68
N CYS A 165 4.34 -2.85 5.85
CA CYS A 165 3.97 -2.92 4.45
C CYS A 165 4.17 -4.30 3.82
N THR A 166 3.49 -4.51 2.69
CA THR A 166 3.84 -5.58 1.77
C THR A 166 4.78 -5.07 0.68
N VAL A 167 5.75 -5.91 0.29
CA VAL A 167 6.62 -5.69 -0.88
C VAL A 167 6.60 -6.94 -1.72
N HIS A 168 6.20 -6.84 -3.00
CA HIS A 168 6.23 -7.98 -3.91
C HIS A 168 7.66 -8.51 -4.07
N ARG A 169 7.83 -9.85 -4.12
CA ARG A 169 9.15 -10.49 -4.14
C ARG A 169 10.06 -9.99 -5.26
N ASP A 170 9.54 -9.75 -6.45
CA ASP A 170 10.32 -9.28 -7.59
C ASP A 170 10.78 -7.83 -7.40
N VAL A 171 9.95 -7.02 -6.75
CA VAL A 171 10.24 -5.61 -6.45
C VAL A 171 11.21 -5.47 -5.27
N TRP A 172 11.29 -6.47 -4.40
CA TRP A 172 12.28 -6.49 -3.32
C TRP A 172 13.71 -6.28 -3.83
N VAL A 173 14.06 -6.95 -4.93
CA VAL A 173 15.39 -6.83 -5.56
C VAL A 173 15.41 -5.69 -6.58
N GLN A 174 14.50 -5.73 -7.57
CA GLN A 174 14.51 -4.80 -8.70
C GLN A 174 14.15 -3.36 -8.30
N GLY A 175 13.25 -3.19 -7.34
CA GLY A 175 12.86 -1.88 -6.77
C GLY A 175 13.81 -1.37 -5.68
N GLY A 176 14.87 -2.14 -5.34
CA GLY A 176 15.91 -1.72 -4.41
C GLY A 176 15.50 -1.72 -2.94
N PHE A 177 14.39 -2.37 -2.55
CA PHE A 177 13.93 -2.37 -1.15
C PHE A 177 14.92 -3.00 -0.19
N GLY A 178 15.53 -4.13 -0.57
CA GLY A 178 16.55 -4.80 0.25
C GLY A 178 17.74 -3.89 0.55
N THR A 179 18.30 -3.27 -0.49
CA THR A 179 19.46 -2.37 -0.38
C THR A 179 19.11 -1.05 0.27
N GLY A 180 17.91 -0.49 -0.01
CA GLY A 180 17.44 0.76 0.59
C GLY A 180 17.23 0.64 2.10
N LEU A 181 16.56 -0.42 2.56
CA LEU A 181 16.38 -0.69 3.99
C LEU A 181 17.70 -1.01 4.70
N GLN A 182 18.63 -1.71 4.03
CA GLN A 182 19.97 -1.93 4.58
C GLN A 182 20.70 -0.61 4.77
N ALA A 183 20.72 0.27 3.77
CA ALA A 183 21.38 1.59 3.87
C ALA A 183 20.80 2.44 5.00
N LEU A 184 19.47 2.46 5.16
CA LEU A 184 18.78 3.17 6.25
C LEU A 184 19.13 2.59 7.63
N THR A 185 19.30 1.27 7.71
CA THR A 185 19.73 0.59 8.96
C THR A 185 21.17 0.91 9.30
N GLU A 186 22.09 0.86 8.34
CA GLU A 186 23.51 1.23 8.52
C GLU A 186 23.67 2.70 8.93
N ALA A 187 22.84 3.59 8.34
CA ALA A 187 22.77 5.00 8.73
C ALA A 187 22.08 5.25 10.08
N LYS A 188 21.55 4.22 10.74
CA LYS A 188 20.79 4.30 12.00
C LYS A 188 19.55 5.21 11.92
N VAL A 189 18.95 5.32 10.73
CA VAL A 189 17.69 6.04 10.51
C VAL A 189 16.50 5.15 10.84
N ALA A 190 16.60 3.86 10.51
CA ALA A 190 15.54 2.90 10.72
C ALA A 190 16.08 1.53 11.11
N ALA A 191 15.21 0.67 11.66
CA ALA A 191 15.51 -0.73 11.96
C ALA A 191 14.42 -1.64 11.38
N VAL A 192 14.80 -2.66 10.63
CA VAL A 192 13.88 -3.72 10.19
C VAL A 192 13.59 -4.63 11.38
N ARG A 193 12.37 -4.58 11.93
CA ARG A 193 11.94 -5.36 13.09
C ARG A 193 11.50 -6.76 12.72
N SER A 194 10.81 -6.91 11.58
CA SER A 194 10.50 -8.21 11.00
C SER A 194 10.45 -8.15 9.48
N ARG A 195 10.70 -9.29 8.85
CA ARG A 195 10.50 -9.53 7.43
C ARG A 195 10.14 -11.00 7.25
N GLU A 196 8.91 -11.24 6.84
CA GLU A 196 8.36 -12.57 6.65
C GLU A 196 7.89 -12.75 5.21
N ALA A 197 8.27 -13.87 4.59
CA ALA A 197 7.73 -14.26 3.30
C ALA A 197 6.27 -14.70 3.46
N GLY A 198 5.40 -14.31 2.54
CA GLY A 198 4.00 -14.70 2.60
C GLY A 198 3.30 -14.55 1.27
N ARG A 199 2.11 -15.16 1.20
CA ARG A 199 1.20 -15.02 0.07
C ARG A 199 0.50 -13.67 0.17
N LEU A 200 0.41 -12.94 -0.94
CA LEU A 200 -0.34 -11.69 -1.03
C LEU A 200 -1.82 -11.95 -1.33
N PHE A 201 -2.08 -12.99 -2.11
CA PHE A 201 -3.41 -13.54 -2.38
C PHE A 201 -3.52 -14.94 -1.76
N ALA A 202 -4.72 -15.34 -1.32
CA ALA A 202 -4.91 -16.64 -0.66
C ALA A 202 -4.60 -17.81 -1.59
N ASP A 203 -4.87 -17.63 -2.89
CA ASP A 203 -4.72 -18.64 -3.93
C ASP A 203 -3.30 -18.69 -4.56
N ASP A 204 -2.35 -17.87 -4.07
CA ASP A 204 -0.96 -17.98 -4.48
C ASP A 204 -0.41 -19.37 -4.10
N ASP A 205 0.23 -20.07 -5.03
CA ASP A 205 0.84 -21.39 -4.77
C ASP A 205 2.00 -21.29 -3.76
N GLU A 206 2.80 -20.20 -3.87
CA GLU A 206 3.98 -19.93 -3.07
C GLU A 206 3.96 -18.50 -2.49
N PRO A 207 4.83 -18.17 -1.52
CA PRO A 207 4.99 -16.79 -1.07
C PRO A 207 5.32 -15.84 -2.22
N SER A 208 4.45 -14.89 -2.48
CA SER A 208 4.54 -13.91 -3.57
C SER A 208 5.14 -12.58 -3.12
N GLY A 209 5.30 -12.36 -1.81
CA GLY A 209 5.84 -11.12 -1.27
C GLY A 209 6.39 -11.24 0.14
N TRP A 210 6.78 -10.09 0.65
CA TRP A 210 7.29 -9.89 1.99
C TRP A 210 6.32 -9.02 2.79
N TYR A 211 6.10 -9.40 4.04
CA TYR A 211 5.47 -8.60 5.08
C TYR A 211 6.58 -8.00 5.93
N VAL A 212 6.68 -6.69 5.98
CA VAL A 212 7.84 -5.99 6.55
C VAL A 212 7.38 -5.01 7.61
N VAL A 213 8.07 -5.01 8.76
CA VAL A 213 7.91 -4.00 9.82
C VAL A 213 9.22 -3.27 9.97
N VAL A 214 9.18 -1.97 9.78
CA VAL A 214 10.33 -1.05 9.91
C VAL A 214 10.00 -0.02 10.96
N GLU A 215 10.90 0.18 11.93
CA GLU A 215 10.78 1.23 12.94
C GLU A 215 11.71 2.40 12.60
N LYS A 216 11.20 3.63 12.69
CA LYS A 216 12.03 4.83 12.65
C LYS A 216 12.78 4.97 13.96
N LEU A 217 14.10 5.05 13.89
CA LEU A 217 14.94 5.26 15.08
C LEU A 217 14.95 6.75 15.50
N SER A 218 15.17 6.98 16.80
CA SER A 218 15.46 8.31 17.30
C SER A 218 16.85 8.75 16.85
N ALA A 219 16.97 10.00 16.41
CA ALA A 219 18.25 10.60 16.06
C ALA A 219 19.17 10.76 17.28
#